data_670cc15336677f17d19c37fbdf0350f1
#
_entry.id   670cc15336677f17d19c37fbdf0350f1
#
_cell.length_a   1.000
_cell.length_b   1.000
_cell.length_c   1.000
_cell.angle_alpha   90.00
_cell.angle_beta   90.00
_cell.angle_gamma   90.00
#
_symmetry.space_group_name_H-M   'P 1'
#
loop_
_entity.id
_entity.type
_entity.pdbx_description
1 polymer ?
#
loop_
_entity_poly.entity_id
_entity_poly.type
_entity_poly.pdbx_seq_one_letter_code
_entity_poly.pdbx_strand_id
1 'polypeptide(L)'
;MPSSCITVGLVFGGRSGEHDVSIRSAATVVRGLRSGGNKERYRVQAIYIDRDGRWWGTELAETTLAAETAPELTPPLTASGFQGFPEGCDAVDIWYPVLHGPNGEDGTIQGLFQLTGKPFVGAGVLGSAVSMDKQAMKSAFPAPDCPRCPMCHCWLLSLRIQKAEPRSWIELRRN
;
A
#
# COMPACT_ATOMS: atom_id res chain seq x y z
N MET A 1 -8.29 -34.10 -7.31
CA MET A 1 -7.13 -33.23 -7.55
C MET A 1 -6.71 -32.67 -6.24
N PRO A 2 -5.47 -32.85 -5.75
CA PRO A 2 -5.03 -32.11 -4.57
C PRO A 2 -5.16 -30.63 -4.92
N SER A 3 -5.84 -29.87 -4.10
CA SER A 3 -5.97 -28.42 -4.22
C SER A 3 -4.54 -27.84 -4.13
N SER A 4 -4.06 -27.22 -5.20
CA SER A 4 -2.75 -26.56 -5.18
C SER A 4 -2.77 -25.47 -4.10
N CYS A 5 -1.78 -25.49 -3.21
CA CYS A 5 -1.62 -24.48 -2.18
C CYS A 5 -1.38 -23.12 -2.84
N ILE A 6 -2.18 -22.10 -2.48
CA ILE A 6 -2.09 -20.75 -3.03
C ILE A 6 -1.02 -19.97 -2.30
N THR A 7 -0.07 -19.40 -3.01
CA THR A 7 0.96 -18.54 -2.43
C THR A 7 0.47 -17.08 -2.37
N VAL A 8 0.28 -16.58 -1.16
CA VAL A 8 -0.17 -15.22 -0.88
C VAL A 8 1.05 -14.32 -0.65
N GLY A 9 1.27 -13.36 -1.52
CA GLY A 9 2.26 -12.31 -1.34
C GLY A 9 1.74 -11.23 -0.40
N LEU A 10 2.02 -11.37 0.89
CA LEU A 10 1.58 -10.43 1.91
C LEU A 10 2.55 -9.24 1.97
N VAL A 11 2.09 -8.05 1.62
CA VAL A 11 2.89 -6.83 1.59
C VAL A 11 2.45 -5.88 2.69
N PHE A 12 3.40 -5.42 3.53
CA PHE A 12 3.10 -4.63 4.71
C PHE A 12 4.23 -3.62 5.04
N GLY A 13 3.98 -2.72 6.00
CA GLY A 13 4.86 -1.60 6.36
C GLY A 13 4.51 -0.35 5.55
N GLY A 14 5.42 0.15 4.72
CA GLY A 14 5.19 1.23 3.76
C GLY A 14 5.59 2.62 4.27
N ARG A 15 5.65 3.57 3.33
CA ARG A 15 6.04 4.98 3.57
C ARG A 15 4.84 5.82 4.01
N SER A 16 4.30 5.54 5.19
CA SER A 16 3.19 6.32 5.73
C SER A 16 3.32 6.49 7.24
N GLY A 17 2.55 7.40 7.82
CA GLY A 17 2.44 7.55 9.26
C GLY A 17 1.82 6.33 9.96
N GLU A 18 1.19 5.44 9.19
CA GLU A 18 0.50 4.24 9.68
C GLU A 18 1.36 2.96 9.54
N HIS A 19 2.67 3.14 9.32
CA HIS A 19 3.63 2.04 9.15
C HIS A 19 3.52 0.95 10.22
N ASP A 20 3.52 1.35 11.50
CA ASP A 20 3.46 0.39 12.62
C ASP A 20 2.08 -0.26 12.76
N VAL A 21 1.01 0.43 12.34
CA VAL A 21 -0.34 -0.15 12.25
C VAL A 21 -0.37 -1.25 11.20
N SER A 22 0.27 -1.02 10.05
CA SER A 22 0.40 -2.00 8.99
C SER A 22 1.12 -3.27 9.47
N ILE A 23 2.22 -3.15 10.21
CA ILE A 23 2.97 -4.30 10.75
C ILE A 23 2.08 -5.16 11.66
N ARG A 24 1.37 -4.55 12.61
CA ARG A 24 0.48 -5.27 13.55
C ARG A 24 -0.72 -5.90 12.84
N SER A 25 -1.29 -5.20 11.86
CA SER A 25 -2.37 -5.72 11.03
C SER A 25 -1.92 -6.94 10.24
N ALA A 26 -0.74 -6.86 9.63
CA ALA A 26 -0.14 -7.95 8.86
C ALA A 26 0.14 -9.19 9.74
N ALA A 27 0.68 -9.01 10.95
CA ALA A 27 0.87 -10.10 11.90
C ALA A 27 -0.45 -10.82 12.23
N THR A 28 -1.55 -10.07 12.37
CA THR A 28 -2.88 -10.63 12.58
C THR A 28 -3.36 -11.43 11.37
N VAL A 29 -3.21 -10.89 10.16
CA VAL A 29 -3.58 -11.58 8.92
C VAL A 29 -2.78 -12.88 8.74
N VAL A 30 -1.47 -12.84 8.99
CA VAL A 30 -0.59 -14.02 8.89
C VAL A 30 -1.02 -15.11 9.88
N ARG A 31 -1.32 -14.76 11.14
CA ARG A 31 -1.86 -15.73 12.11
C ARG A 31 -3.13 -16.41 11.58
N GLY A 32 -4.04 -15.64 10.98
CA GLY A 32 -5.26 -16.17 10.35
C GLY A 32 -4.98 -17.10 9.18
N LEU A 33 -4.08 -16.71 8.26
CA LEU A 33 -3.73 -17.52 7.10
C LEU A 33 -3.01 -18.83 7.48
N ARG A 34 -2.23 -18.82 8.58
CA ARG A 34 -1.46 -19.99 9.06
C ARG A 34 -2.22 -20.85 10.07
N SER A 35 -3.48 -20.53 10.38
CA SER A 35 -4.28 -21.25 11.37
C SER A 35 -5.33 -22.17 10.75
N GLY A 36 -5.76 -23.20 11.52
CA GLY A 36 -6.85 -24.09 11.12
C GLY A 36 -6.66 -24.70 9.75
N GLY A 37 -7.73 -24.79 8.96
CA GLY A 37 -7.70 -25.32 7.59
C GLY A 37 -7.03 -24.36 6.56
N ASN A 38 -6.75 -23.13 6.95
CA ASN A 38 -6.09 -22.17 6.05
C ASN A 38 -4.63 -22.55 5.79
N LYS A 39 -3.93 -23.10 6.78
CA LYS A 39 -2.52 -23.52 6.65
C LYS A 39 -2.27 -24.55 5.54
N GLU A 40 -3.29 -25.30 5.17
CA GLU A 40 -3.23 -26.30 4.10
C GLU A 40 -3.55 -25.70 2.73
N ARG A 41 -4.22 -24.53 2.71
CA ARG A 41 -4.67 -23.85 1.49
C ARG A 41 -3.73 -22.73 1.08
N TYR A 42 -3.08 -22.07 2.04
CA TYR A 42 -2.30 -20.86 1.79
C TYR A 42 -0.86 -21.03 2.28
N ARG A 43 0.07 -20.58 1.45
CA ARG A 43 1.46 -20.32 1.81
C ARG A 43 1.66 -18.80 1.82
N VAL A 44 2.23 -18.26 2.87
CA VAL A 44 2.49 -16.82 2.98
C VAL A 44 3.93 -16.54 2.56
N GLN A 45 4.10 -15.73 1.52
CA GLN A 45 5.33 -15.05 1.13
C GLN A 45 5.27 -13.64 1.72
N ALA A 46 5.91 -13.42 2.86
CA ALA A 46 5.91 -12.12 3.52
C ALA A 46 6.92 -11.16 2.87
N ILE A 47 6.51 -9.91 2.68
CA ILE A 47 7.30 -8.85 2.07
C ILE A 47 7.10 -7.59 2.90
N TYR A 48 8.20 -7.07 3.42
CA TYR A 48 8.20 -5.86 4.24
C TYR A 48 8.67 -4.66 3.42
N ILE A 49 7.97 -3.53 3.55
CA ILE A 49 8.39 -2.23 2.99
C ILE A 49 8.78 -1.33 4.16
N ASP A 50 10.02 -0.87 4.18
CA ASP A 50 10.49 0.03 5.22
C ASP A 50 9.96 1.47 5.07
N ARG A 51 10.31 2.36 6.02
CA ARG A 51 9.85 3.75 6.02
C ARG A 51 10.42 4.59 4.88
N ASP A 52 11.51 4.13 4.25
CA ASP A 52 12.11 4.76 3.06
C ASP A 52 11.56 4.15 1.76
N GLY A 53 10.70 3.13 1.86
CA GLY A 53 10.07 2.47 0.71
C GLY A 53 10.91 1.37 0.07
N ARG A 54 11.96 0.89 0.72
CA ARG A 54 12.72 -0.29 0.27
C ARG A 54 11.93 -1.55 0.55
N TRP A 55 12.01 -2.48 -0.37
CA TRP A 55 11.31 -3.75 -0.28
C TRP A 55 12.25 -4.85 0.20
N TRP A 56 11.84 -5.54 1.25
CA TRP A 56 12.62 -6.57 1.93
C TRP A 56 11.93 -7.92 1.80
N GLY A 57 12.72 -8.96 1.52
CA GLY A 57 12.23 -10.33 1.37
C GLY A 57 11.86 -10.99 2.69
N THR A 58 11.57 -12.28 2.59
CA THR A 58 10.93 -13.08 3.64
C THR A 58 11.68 -13.07 4.97
N GLU A 59 13.00 -13.13 4.97
CA GLU A 59 13.78 -13.21 6.22
C GLU A 59 13.51 -12.01 7.15
N LEU A 60 13.69 -10.80 6.64
CA LEU A 60 13.43 -9.58 7.42
C LEU A 60 11.94 -9.39 7.68
N ALA A 61 11.09 -9.73 6.70
CA ALA A 61 9.65 -9.63 6.85
C ALA A 61 9.11 -10.55 7.97
N GLU A 62 9.56 -11.80 8.07
CA GLU A 62 9.16 -12.72 9.13
C GLU A 62 9.66 -12.27 10.51
N THR A 63 10.88 -11.76 10.58
CA THR A 63 11.42 -11.19 11.84
C THR A 63 10.57 -9.99 12.29
N THR A 64 10.20 -9.11 11.36
CA THR A 64 9.35 -7.94 11.62
C THR A 64 7.95 -8.35 12.08
N LEU A 65 7.36 -9.36 11.45
CA LEU A 65 6.04 -9.89 11.84
C LEU A 65 6.07 -10.53 13.24
N ALA A 66 7.14 -11.25 13.56
CA ALA A 66 7.30 -11.90 14.87
C ALA A 66 7.48 -10.87 16.00
N ALA A 67 8.20 -9.79 15.73
CA ALA A 67 8.42 -8.70 16.67
C ALA A 67 7.24 -7.72 16.78
N GLU A 68 6.37 -7.68 15.76
CA GLU A 68 5.27 -6.71 15.59
C GLU A 68 5.74 -5.23 15.65
N THR A 69 7.01 -4.99 15.34
CA THR A 69 7.66 -3.67 15.35
C THR A 69 8.62 -3.52 14.17
N ALA A 70 8.82 -2.27 13.73
CA ALA A 70 9.79 -1.98 12.68
C ALA A 70 11.22 -2.34 13.13
N PRO A 71 12.02 -3.01 12.28
CA PRO A 71 13.39 -3.35 12.59
C PRO A 71 14.32 -2.14 12.53
N GLU A 72 15.39 -2.15 13.30
CA GLU A 72 16.53 -1.25 13.09
C GLU A 72 17.36 -1.75 11.91
N LEU A 73 17.50 -0.91 10.88
CA LEU A 73 18.25 -1.22 9.69
C LEU A 73 19.66 -0.65 9.77
N THR A 74 20.68 -1.49 9.57
CA THR A 74 22.09 -1.08 9.66
C THR A 74 22.63 -0.72 8.26
N PRO A 75 23.29 0.45 8.08
CA PRO A 75 23.98 0.80 6.84
C PRO A 75 25.13 -0.18 6.50
N PRO A 76 25.50 -0.32 5.19
CA PRO A 76 24.99 0.46 4.07
C PRO A 76 23.64 -0.06 3.56
N LEU A 77 22.68 0.86 3.31
CA LEU A 77 21.38 0.55 2.77
C LEU A 77 21.35 0.82 1.25
N THR A 78 20.51 0.06 0.53
CA THR A 78 20.22 0.34 -0.88
C THR A 78 19.52 1.68 -1.06
N ALA A 79 19.38 2.14 -2.31
CA ALA A 79 18.62 3.34 -2.62
C ALA A 79 17.18 3.25 -2.06
N SER A 80 16.60 4.37 -1.66
CA SER A 80 15.22 4.44 -1.18
C SER A 80 14.22 4.18 -2.31
N GLY A 81 13.00 3.78 -1.93
CA GLY A 81 11.92 3.47 -2.86
C GLY A 81 11.96 2.05 -3.41
N PHE A 82 11.07 1.79 -4.36
CA PHE A 82 10.96 0.49 -5.03
C PHE A 82 12.11 0.29 -6.01
N GLN A 83 12.91 -0.75 -5.80
CA GLN A 83 14.03 -1.13 -6.67
C GLN A 83 13.77 -2.45 -7.41
N GLY A 84 12.62 -3.05 -7.18
CA GLY A 84 12.23 -4.36 -7.72
C GLY A 84 11.62 -5.24 -6.64
N PHE A 85 11.01 -6.32 -7.06
CA PHE A 85 10.47 -7.32 -6.12
C PHE A 85 11.61 -8.13 -5.51
N PRO A 86 11.55 -8.44 -4.19
CA PRO A 86 12.47 -9.39 -3.57
C PRO A 86 12.39 -10.77 -4.19
N GLU A 87 13.41 -11.58 -3.95
CA GLU A 87 13.46 -12.97 -4.39
C GLU A 87 12.25 -13.77 -3.90
N GLY A 88 11.77 -14.69 -4.73
CA GLY A 88 10.61 -15.54 -4.44
C GLY A 88 9.24 -14.92 -4.81
N CYS A 89 9.17 -13.64 -5.17
CA CYS A 89 7.91 -13.01 -5.57
C CYS A 89 7.31 -13.58 -6.86
N ASP A 90 8.11 -14.24 -7.68
CA ASP A 90 7.62 -14.94 -8.89
C ASP A 90 6.63 -16.06 -8.54
N ALA A 91 6.78 -16.70 -7.38
CA ALA A 91 5.92 -17.75 -6.90
C ALA A 91 4.59 -17.26 -6.30
N VAL A 92 4.38 -15.96 -6.16
CA VAL A 92 3.13 -15.39 -5.64
C VAL A 92 2.00 -15.64 -6.63
N ASP A 93 0.89 -16.18 -6.14
CA ASP A 93 -0.34 -16.37 -6.93
C ASP A 93 -1.31 -15.19 -6.77
N ILE A 94 -1.35 -14.57 -5.58
CA ILE A 94 -2.21 -13.44 -5.25
C ILE A 94 -1.52 -12.47 -4.30
N TRP A 95 -1.60 -11.17 -4.60
CA TRP A 95 -1.09 -10.12 -3.73
C TRP A 95 -2.08 -9.75 -2.64
N TYR A 96 -1.61 -9.61 -1.41
CA TYR A 96 -2.42 -9.14 -0.29
C TYR A 96 -1.74 -7.94 0.39
N PRO A 97 -2.02 -6.71 -0.07
CA PRO A 97 -1.52 -5.52 0.60
C PRO A 97 -2.22 -5.32 1.95
N VAL A 98 -1.43 -5.13 3.00
CA VAL A 98 -1.87 -4.72 4.33
C VAL A 98 -1.19 -3.38 4.62
N LEU A 99 -1.33 -2.46 3.69
CA LEU A 99 -0.74 -1.12 3.72
C LEU A 99 -1.82 -0.10 4.05
N HIS A 100 -1.45 0.95 4.78
CA HIS A 100 -2.36 2.03 5.15
C HIS A 100 -1.83 3.39 4.69
N GLY A 101 -2.75 4.31 4.36
CA GLY A 101 -2.45 5.66 3.95
C GLY A 101 -1.81 5.79 2.57
N PRO A 102 -1.04 6.86 2.33
CA PRO A 102 -0.38 7.13 1.05
C PRO A 102 0.50 5.98 0.57
N ASN A 103 0.52 5.75 -0.74
CA ASN A 103 1.14 4.63 -1.44
C ASN A 103 0.50 3.25 -1.17
N GLY A 104 -0.34 3.11 -0.15
CA GLY A 104 -1.03 1.86 0.17
C GLY A 104 -2.49 1.84 -0.28
N GLU A 105 -3.19 2.98 -0.15
CA GLU A 105 -4.65 3.08 -0.36
C GLU A 105 -5.03 4.04 -1.50
N ASP A 106 -4.07 4.69 -2.15
CA ASP A 106 -4.26 5.74 -3.15
C ASP A 106 -4.21 5.28 -4.61
N GLY A 107 -4.12 3.97 -4.86
CA GLY A 107 -4.00 3.40 -6.20
C GLY A 107 -2.57 3.08 -6.63
N THR A 108 -1.56 3.58 -5.91
CA THR A 108 -0.14 3.42 -6.29
C THR A 108 0.28 1.96 -6.24
N ILE A 109 0.12 1.28 -5.10
CA ILE A 109 0.49 -0.14 -4.96
C ILE A 109 -0.41 -1.04 -5.82
N GLN A 110 -1.69 -0.68 -5.96
CA GLN A 110 -2.64 -1.41 -6.80
C GLN A 110 -2.20 -1.37 -8.28
N GLY A 111 -1.68 -0.23 -8.73
CA GLY A 111 -1.11 -0.09 -10.07
C GLY A 111 0.12 -0.99 -10.28
N LEU A 112 1.00 -1.06 -9.30
CA LEU A 112 2.16 -1.96 -9.34
C LEU A 112 1.72 -3.43 -9.44
N PHE A 113 0.75 -3.87 -8.62
CA PHE A 113 0.26 -5.24 -8.66
C PHE A 113 -0.46 -5.56 -9.98
N GLN A 114 -1.22 -4.61 -10.52
CA GLN A 114 -1.86 -4.78 -11.82
C GLN A 114 -0.86 -5.04 -12.93
N LEU A 115 0.31 -4.37 -12.90
CA LEU A 115 1.38 -4.60 -13.87
C LEU A 115 2.02 -5.98 -13.76
N THR A 116 1.91 -6.66 -12.61
CA THR A 116 2.40 -8.05 -12.47
C THR A 116 1.50 -9.07 -13.17
N GLY A 117 0.30 -8.68 -13.60
CA GLY A 117 -0.70 -9.58 -14.18
C GLY A 117 -1.32 -10.56 -13.17
N LYS A 118 -1.00 -10.45 -11.89
CA LYS A 118 -1.52 -11.31 -10.82
C LYS A 118 -2.68 -10.61 -10.08
N PRO A 119 -3.69 -11.38 -9.61
CA PRO A 119 -4.77 -10.81 -8.82
C PRO A 119 -4.24 -10.24 -7.49
N PHE A 120 -5.00 -9.30 -6.93
CA PHE A 120 -4.73 -8.77 -5.60
C PHE A 120 -6.02 -8.54 -4.79
N VAL A 121 -5.88 -8.56 -3.48
CA VAL A 121 -6.97 -8.32 -2.54
C VAL A 121 -7.15 -6.81 -2.35
N GLY A 122 -8.37 -6.32 -2.52
CA GLY A 122 -8.73 -4.92 -2.31
C GLY A 122 -9.38 -4.25 -3.52
N ALA A 123 -9.56 -2.95 -3.43
CA ALA A 123 -10.10 -2.12 -4.51
C ALA A 123 -9.07 -1.95 -5.64
N GLY A 124 -9.55 -1.76 -6.88
CA GLY A 124 -8.68 -1.44 -8.01
C GLY A 124 -8.12 0.00 -7.94
N VAL A 125 -7.24 0.33 -8.90
CA VAL A 125 -6.55 1.62 -8.96
C VAL A 125 -7.50 2.80 -8.85
N LEU A 126 -8.53 2.85 -9.70
CA LEU A 126 -9.47 3.98 -9.71
C LEU A 126 -10.27 4.07 -8.41
N GLY A 127 -10.75 2.94 -7.89
CA GLY A 127 -11.52 2.91 -6.64
C GLY A 127 -10.69 3.40 -5.45
N SER A 128 -9.45 2.97 -5.35
CA SER A 128 -8.49 3.40 -4.33
C SER A 128 -8.22 4.91 -4.43
N ALA A 129 -7.85 5.40 -5.62
CA ALA A 129 -7.55 6.81 -5.85
C ALA A 129 -8.73 7.73 -5.53
N VAL A 130 -9.94 7.39 -6.00
CA VAL A 130 -11.16 8.17 -5.73
C VAL A 130 -11.51 8.16 -4.24
N SER A 131 -11.35 7.03 -3.56
CA SER A 131 -11.65 6.91 -2.13
C SER A 131 -10.69 7.70 -1.26
N MET A 132 -9.44 7.84 -1.67
CA MET A 132 -8.41 8.58 -0.95
C MET A 132 -8.55 10.09 -1.14
N ASP A 133 -8.94 10.55 -2.33
CA ASP A 133 -9.21 11.97 -2.61
C ASP A 133 -10.61 12.37 -2.11
N LYS A 134 -10.65 13.21 -1.07
CA LYS A 134 -11.93 13.60 -0.44
C LYS A 134 -12.85 14.39 -1.36
N GLN A 135 -12.33 15.10 -2.36
CA GLN A 135 -13.16 15.84 -3.33
C GLN A 135 -13.72 14.88 -4.37
N ALA A 136 -12.87 14.01 -4.93
CA ALA A 136 -13.30 12.99 -5.88
C ALA A 136 -14.31 12.03 -5.25
N MET A 137 -14.05 11.54 -4.03
CA MET A 137 -14.97 10.70 -3.27
C MET A 137 -16.34 11.37 -3.09
N LYS A 138 -16.37 12.64 -2.64
CA LYS A 138 -17.62 13.37 -2.44
C LYS A 138 -18.38 13.62 -3.74
N SER A 139 -17.67 13.74 -4.85
CA SER A 139 -18.28 13.89 -6.18
C SER A 139 -18.84 12.58 -6.71
N ALA A 140 -18.16 11.47 -6.43
CA ALA A 140 -18.56 10.13 -6.84
C ALA A 140 -19.79 9.61 -6.08
N PHE A 141 -20.07 10.11 -4.87
CA PHE A 141 -21.20 9.70 -4.04
C PHE A 141 -22.28 10.82 -3.93
N PRO A 142 -23.03 11.13 -5.00
CA PRO A 142 -24.03 12.20 -4.99
C PRO A 142 -25.36 11.73 -4.37
N ALA A 143 -25.34 11.13 -3.17
CA ALA A 143 -26.57 10.76 -2.48
C ALA A 143 -27.15 12.00 -1.77
N PRO A 144 -28.36 12.47 -2.14
CA PRO A 144 -28.97 13.66 -1.55
C PRO A 144 -29.23 13.51 -0.05
N ASP A 145 -29.44 12.29 0.43
CA ASP A 145 -29.76 11.98 1.82
C ASP A 145 -28.56 11.63 2.70
N CYS A 146 -27.33 11.64 2.15
CA CYS A 146 -26.12 11.42 2.92
C CYS A 146 -25.66 12.73 3.55
N PRO A 147 -25.64 12.88 4.90
CA PRO A 147 -25.10 14.06 5.55
C PRO A 147 -23.65 14.27 5.18
N ARG A 148 -23.35 15.29 4.39
CA ARG A 148 -21.99 15.62 3.95
C ARG A 148 -21.66 17.04 4.35
N CYS A 149 -20.40 17.25 4.74
CA CYS A 149 -19.88 18.60 4.86
C CYS A 149 -20.00 19.33 3.50
N PRO A 150 -20.57 20.54 3.42
CA PRO A 150 -20.69 21.30 2.18
C PRO A 150 -19.33 21.44 1.48
N MET A 151 -19.25 21.04 0.20
CA MET A 151 -18.02 21.02 -0.58
C MET A 151 -17.46 22.43 -0.90
N CYS A 152 -18.29 23.45 -0.84
CA CYS A 152 -17.94 24.82 -1.21
C CYS A 152 -16.73 25.39 -0.45
N HIS A 153 -16.52 25.02 0.81
CA HIS A 153 -15.37 25.50 1.58
C HIS A 153 -14.03 24.84 1.17
N CYS A 154 -14.06 23.55 0.83
CA CYS A 154 -12.84 22.86 0.39
C CYS A 154 -12.39 23.27 -1.01
N TRP A 155 -13.34 23.55 -1.90
CA TRP A 155 -13.03 23.96 -3.28
C TRP A 155 -12.37 25.35 -3.36
N LEU A 156 -12.82 26.29 -2.54
CA LEU A 156 -12.23 27.61 -2.45
C LEU A 156 -10.81 27.60 -1.86
N LEU A 157 -10.51 26.68 -0.93
CA LEU A 157 -9.17 26.50 -0.38
C LEU A 157 -8.21 25.87 -1.40
N SER A 158 -8.64 24.85 -2.15
CA SER A 158 -7.82 24.22 -3.18
C SER A 158 -7.54 25.15 -4.35
N LEU A 159 -8.50 25.97 -4.78
CA LEU A 159 -8.30 27.04 -5.78
C LEU A 159 -7.33 28.12 -5.32
N ARG A 160 -7.30 28.44 -4.01
CA ARG A 160 -6.33 29.38 -3.46
C ARG A 160 -4.92 28.81 -3.45
N ILE A 161 -4.75 27.51 -3.17
CA ILE A 161 -3.47 26.83 -3.20
C ILE A 161 -2.97 26.69 -4.64
N GLN A 162 -3.82 26.33 -5.60
CA GLN A 162 -3.46 26.29 -7.02
C GLN A 162 -3.12 27.65 -7.62
N LYS A 163 -3.75 28.74 -7.14
CA LYS A 163 -3.42 30.10 -7.56
C LYS A 163 -2.16 30.67 -6.90
N ALA A 164 -1.67 30.07 -5.84
CA ALA A 164 -0.46 30.51 -5.15
C ALA A 164 0.85 29.99 -5.78
N GLU A 165 0.79 29.06 -6.76
CA GLU A 165 1.98 28.47 -7.38
C GLU A 165 2.01 28.53 -8.94
N PRO A 166 2.06 29.72 -9.57
CA PRO A 166 2.46 29.77 -10.98
C PRO A 166 3.87 30.29 -11.23
N ARG A 167 4.71 30.52 -10.22
CA ARG A 167 6.02 31.16 -10.47
C ARG A 167 7.28 30.29 -10.28
N SER A 168 7.21 29.18 -9.60
CA SER A 168 8.42 28.40 -9.29
C SER A 168 8.82 27.35 -10.35
N TRP A 169 7.92 26.91 -11.21
CA TRP A 169 8.24 25.86 -12.20
C TRP A 169 8.78 26.37 -13.54
N ILE A 170 8.64 27.66 -13.83
CA ILE A 170 9.13 28.26 -15.09
C ILE A 170 10.56 28.74 -14.94
N GLU A 171 11.03 29.10 -13.75
CA GLU A 171 12.40 29.59 -13.53
C GLU A 171 13.46 28.47 -13.44
N LEU A 172 13.06 27.23 -13.13
CA LEU A 172 13.98 26.08 -13.04
C LEU A 172 14.37 25.45 -14.40
N ARG A 173 13.83 25.93 -15.50
CA ARG A 173 14.22 25.50 -16.88
C ARG A 173 15.07 26.46 -17.64
N ARG A 174 15.65 27.49 -17.02
CA ARG A 174 16.48 28.50 -17.69
C ARG A 174 17.87 28.70 -17.07
N ASN A 175 18.40 27.68 -16.40
CA ASN A 175 19.84 27.62 -16.10
C ASN A 175 20.36 26.21 -16.44
#